data_b4515dff846e5cf80e079f64ea54c83a
#
_entry.id   b4515dff846e5cf80e079f64ea54c83a
#
_cell.length_a   1.000
_cell.length_b   1.000
_cell.length_c   1.000
_cell.angle_alpha   90.00
_cell.angle_beta   90.00
_cell.angle_gamma   90.00
#
_symmetry.space_group_name_H-M   'P 1'
#
loop_
_entity.id
_entity.type
_entity.pdbx_description
1 polymer ?
#
loop_
_entity_poly.entity_id
_entity_poly.type
_entity_poly.pdbx_seq_one_letter_code
_entity_poly.pdbx_strand_id
1 'polypeptide(L)'
;MGKIAINIVTGSIQQEEIIVGIDLGTTNSLIAIVRTDTHEPIALKETDGLALVPSIVHFDDFGNVTVGNPAKELLIAEAERTIYSVKRLMGKSYKDVGKDAGFFAYNIIDDGTDALVKIQVGDRFFSPIELSSYILKELKKRAEHILKVSISKAVITVPAYFNDAQRQATRDAGRLAGLDVLRIINEPTAASLAYGLGTKHHEEKTIAVYDLGGGTFDISILTLSNGIFEVLSTNGDTYLGGDDMDNVIVRYWQDQLGVTDTELHNFKSLAQQFRIRAEQAKVHLSDNEVYEGLIDDQAVSLTREKFNELIQPLVNRTITACQNSLNDAGLKALQIDAVVMVGGSTRVPLVKECVKNFFGRDVYDRLNPDEVVALGAAVQADILAGNNTEMLLLDVTPLSLGIETMGGLMDVLIPRNSKIPNKAGRQYTTQKDGQSSMRISVYQGERDLVQDNRKLAEFNLTGIPGMPAGLPKVDVTFLIDADGILKVSATEIRSGVAQSIDVKPQYGLTDEEVENMLLDSLTHAKDDIKTRALVEATTEAQQMLDTTEKFLSKHRDFLTDDEVALTWEHMNKLSEAINAKDKDRIHNETEILNDVSRPYAERVMDAALKDAMKGKKVI
;
A
#
# COMPACT_ATOMS: atom_id res chain seq x y z
N MET A 1 38.23 11.17 -0.08
CA MET A 1 38.43 12.52 0.53
C MET A 1 37.32 13.40 -0.03
N GLY A 2 36.35 13.80 0.80
CA GLY A 2 35.26 14.66 0.34
C GLY A 2 35.78 15.99 -0.17
N LYS A 3 35.17 16.50 -1.25
CA LYS A 3 35.43 17.84 -1.74
C LYS A 3 34.96 18.84 -0.69
N ILE A 4 35.85 19.68 -0.20
CA ILE A 4 35.53 20.78 0.69
C ILE A 4 35.12 21.96 -0.18
N ALA A 5 33.81 22.24 -0.28
CA ALA A 5 33.33 23.45 -0.92
C ALA A 5 33.35 24.59 0.12
N ILE A 6 34.08 25.64 -0.16
CA ILE A 6 34.09 26.86 0.67
C ILE A 6 33.05 27.81 0.08
N ASN A 7 31.99 28.11 0.85
CA ASN A 7 31.07 29.17 0.45
C ASN A 7 31.78 30.52 0.56
N ILE A 8 32.11 31.09 -0.60
CA ILE A 8 32.91 32.33 -0.73
C ILE A 8 32.19 33.55 -0.08
N VAL A 9 30.85 33.47 0.08
CA VAL A 9 30.06 34.57 0.64
C VAL A 9 30.01 34.53 2.19
N THR A 10 30.02 33.33 2.78
CA THR A 10 29.88 33.16 4.23
C THR A 10 31.18 32.70 4.91
N GLY A 11 32.17 32.25 4.16
CA GLY A 11 33.40 31.65 4.69
C GLY A 11 33.20 30.31 5.40
N SER A 12 32.01 29.73 5.31
CA SER A 12 31.69 28.45 5.92
C SER A 12 32.14 27.28 5.07
N ILE A 13 32.76 26.29 5.68
CA ILE A 13 33.10 25.01 5.06
C ILE A 13 31.77 24.23 4.99
N GLN A 14 31.19 24.09 3.78
CA GLN A 14 30.11 23.12 3.57
C GLN A 14 30.77 21.73 3.45
N GLN A 15 30.61 20.92 4.46
CA GLN A 15 30.85 19.50 4.35
C GLN A 15 29.75 18.94 3.44
N GLU A 16 30.10 18.25 2.35
CA GLU A 16 29.10 17.55 1.51
C GLU A 16 28.30 16.60 2.41
N GLU A 17 27.01 16.82 2.50
CA GLU A 17 26.12 16.04 3.31
C GLU A 17 25.85 14.71 2.59
N ILE A 18 26.27 13.60 3.20
CA ILE A 18 26.08 12.27 2.61
C ILE A 18 24.64 11.84 2.86
N ILE A 19 23.92 11.53 1.79
CA ILE A 19 22.59 10.91 1.83
C ILE A 19 22.78 9.42 1.54
N VAL A 20 22.26 8.56 2.41
CA VAL A 20 22.39 7.11 2.27
C VAL A 20 21.13 6.48 1.68
N GLY A 21 21.29 5.40 0.93
CA GLY A 21 20.20 4.51 0.54
C GLY A 21 20.13 3.34 1.50
N ILE A 22 18.94 3.04 2.01
CA ILE A 22 18.71 1.95 2.96
C ILE A 22 17.63 1.03 2.40
N ASP A 23 17.96 -0.26 2.33
CA ASP A 23 16.98 -1.34 2.19
C ASP A 23 16.65 -1.90 3.57
N LEU A 24 15.43 -1.63 4.04
CA LEU A 24 14.90 -2.20 5.28
C LEU A 24 14.14 -3.48 4.97
N GLY A 25 14.85 -4.60 4.84
CA GLY A 25 14.28 -5.88 4.45
C GLY A 25 13.61 -6.65 5.60
N THR A 26 12.78 -7.64 5.25
CA THR A 26 12.13 -8.54 6.23
C THR A 26 13.16 -9.40 6.97
N THR A 27 14.09 -9.99 6.23
CA THR A 27 15.11 -10.91 6.77
C THR A 27 16.44 -10.22 7.00
N ASN A 28 16.90 -9.45 6.03
CA ASN A 28 18.15 -8.71 6.07
C ASN A 28 17.93 -7.27 5.64
N SER A 29 18.68 -6.35 6.23
CA SER A 29 18.72 -4.94 5.86
C SER A 29 20.12 -4.52 5.44
N LEU A 30 20.22 -3.46 4.65
CA LEU A 30 21.46 -3.06 4.01
C LEU A 30 21.50 -1.54 3.83
N ILE A 31 22.70 -0.95 3.89
CA ILE A 31 22.93 0.46 3.65
C ILE A 31 23.99 0.65 2.55
N ALA A 32 23.72 1.60 1.66
CA ALA A 32 24.55 1.89 0.50
C ALA A 32 24.73 3.39 0.28
N ILE A 33 25.77 3.76 -0.46
CA ILE A 33 26.04 5.12 -0.92
C ILE A 33 26.48 5.11 -2.38
N VAL A 34 26.43 6.27 -3.04
CA VAL A 34 27.14 6.49 -4.29
C VAL A 34 28.50 7.10 -3.96
N ARG A 35 29.56 6.52 -4.48
CA ARG A 35 30.93 7.04 -4.32
C ARG A 35 31.11 8.34 -5.10
N THR A 36 31.66 9.34 -4.47
CA THR A 36 31.89 10.65 -5.08
C THR A 36 33.00 10.65 -6.13
N ASP A 37 33.92 9.66 -6.09
CA ASP A 37 35.07 9.55 -7.02
C ASP A 37 34.75 8.77 -8.29
N THR A 38 33.92 7.70 -8.19
CA THR A 38 33.59 6.83 -9.33
C THR A 38 32.13 6.99 -9.81
N HIS A 39 31.29 7.67 -9.04
CA HIS A 39 29.82 7.73 -9.22
C HIS A 39 29.12 6.36 -9.27
N GLU A 40 29.76 5.35 -8.68
CA GLU A 40 29.19 4.00 -8.58
C GLU A 40 28.52 3.80 -7.22
N PRO A 41 27.32 3.19 -7.18
CA PRO A 41 26.69 2.81 -5.92
C PRO A 41 27.41 1.62 -5.32
N ILE A 42 27.67 1.67 -4.04
CA ILE A 42 28.31 0.60 -3.27
C ILE A 42 27.55 0.30 -1.98
N ALA A 43 27.41 -0.98 -1.66
CA ALA A 43 26.98 -1.43 -0.35
C ALA A 43 28.11 -1.23 0.68
N LEU A 44 27.78 -0.69 1.85
CA LEU A 44 28.76 -0.50 2.92
C LEU A 44 29.01 -1.83 3.62
N LYS A 45 30.27 -2.29 3.59
CA LYS A 45 30.72 -3.56 4.17
C LYS A 45 31.59 -3.34 5.40
N GLU A 46 31.35 -4.11 6.43
CA GLU A 46 32.22 -4.15 7.61
C GLU A 46 33.57 -4.80 7.28
N THR A 47 34.45 -4.83 8.27
CA THR A 47 35.81 -5.43 8.13
C THR A 47 35.79 -6.93 7.82
N ASP A 48 34.72 -7.62 8.15
CA ASP A 48 34.45 -9.02 7.81
C ASP A 48 33.97 -9.23 6.37
N GLY A 49 33.73 -8.14 5.63
CA GLY A 49 33.25 -8.14 4.25
C GLY A 49 31.73 -8.30 4.11
N LEU A 50 30.97 -8.38 5.22
CA LEU A 50 29.53 -8.53 5.20
C LEU A 50 28.84 -7.16 5.07
N ALA A 51 27.95 -7.05 4.08
CA ALA A 51 27.08 -5.90 3.89
C ALA A 51 25.72 -6.07 4.58
N LEU A 52 25.22 -7.30 4.59
CA LEU A 52 23.90 -7.64 5.11
C LEU A 52 23.89 -7.63 6.65
N VAL A 53 22.85 -6.99 7.19
CA VAL A 53 22.52 -6.99 8.62
C VAL A 53 21.22 -7.74 8.80
N PRO A 54 21.20 -8.90 9.49
CA PRO A 54 19.94 -9.56 9.83
C PRO A 54 18.98 -8.60 10.51
N SER A 55 17.74 -8.55 10.03
CA SER A 55 16.66 -7.70 10.60
C SER A 55 16.11 -8.33 11.89
N ILE A 56 17.00 -8.57 12.85
CA ILE A 56 16.76 -9.27 14.11
C ILE A 56 17.17 -8.35 15.27
N VAL A 57 16.28 -8.24 16.26
CA VAL A 57 16.48 -7.41 17.45
C VAL A 57 16.31 -8.29 18.69
N HIS A 58 17.29 -8.28 19.58
CA HIS A 58 17.26 -8.99 20.84
C HIS A 58 17.31 -8.03 22.03
N PHE A 59 16.60 -8.36 23.09
CA PHE A 59 16.57 -7.63 24.36
C PHE A 59 17.04 -8.53 25.50
N ASP A 60 18.11 -8.13 26.20
CA ASP A 60 18.55 -8.82 27.40
C ASP A 60 17.67 -8.52 28.63
N ASP A 61 17.96 -9.18 29.77
CA ASP A 61 17.25 -8.98 31.04
C ASP A 61 17.33 -7.56 31.57
N PHE A 62 18.35 -6.79 31.19
CA PHE A 62 18.58 -5.42 31.60
C PHE A 62 17.95 -4.39 30.64
N GLY A 63 17.38 -4.86 29.52
CA GLY A 63 16.77 -4.03 28.48
C GLY A 63 17.78 -3.45 27.48
N ASN A 64 19.02 -3.96 27.44
CA ASN A 64 19.95 -3.61 26.38
C ASN A 64 19.51 -4.25 25.07
N VAL A 65 19.77 -3.54 23.97
CA VAL A 65 19.35 -3.96 22.64
C VAL A 65 20.54 -4.40 21.81
N THR A 66 20.44 -5.58 21.22
CA THR A 66 21.41 -6.13 20.27
C THR A 66 20.73 -6.36 18.91
N VAL A 67 21.40 -6.02 17.80
CA VAL A 67 20.83 -6.11 16.46
C VAL A 67 21.76 -6.87 15.54
N GLY A 68 21.21 -7.59 14.56
CA GLY A 68 21.96 -8.25 13.49
C GLY A 68 22.52 -9.63 13.87
N ASN A 69 23.74 -9.94 13.44
CA ASN A 69 24.34 -11.26 13.65
C ASN A 69 24.42 -11.68 15.13
N PRO A 70 24.81 -10.82 16.08
CA PRO A 70 24.82 -11.22 17.50
C PRO A 70 23.42 -11.55 18.03
N ALA A 71 22.38 -10.87 17.58
CA ALA A 71 21.00 -11.20 17.94
C ALA A 71 20.53 -12.51 17.29
N LYS A 72 20.99 -12.80 16.06
CA LYS A 72 20.67 -14.05 15.34
C LYS A 72 21.13 -15.30 16.11
N GLU A 73 22.24 -15.24 16.80
CA GLU A 73 22.77 -16.35 17.61
C GLU A 73 21.86 -16.70 18.80
N LEU A 74 21.03 -15.75 19.25
CA LEU A 74 20.14 -15.92 20.41
C LEU A 74 18.73 -16.40 20.04
N LEU A 75 18.40 -16.57 18.75
CA LEU A 75 17.08 -16.96 18.26
C LEU A 75 16.52 -18.25 18.89
N ILE A 76 17.37 -19.24 19.20
CA ILE A 76 16.95 -20.51 19.80
C ILE A 76 16.95 -20.42 21.33
N ALA A 77 18.03 -19.88 21.90
CA ALA A 77 18.21 -19.84 23.36
C ALA A 77 17.26 -18.85 24.04
N GLU A 78 16.98 -17.71 23.39
CA GLU A 78 16.17 -16.62 23.93
C GLU A 78 15.06 -16.22 22.94
N ALA A 79 14.30 -17.23 22.48
CA ALA A 79 13.31 -17.10 21.40
C ALA A 79 12.25 -16.03 21.64
N GLU A 80 11.75 -15.90 22.89
CA GLU A 80 10.69 -14.93 23.26
C GLU A 80 11.18 -13.47 23.32
N ARG A 81 12.50 -13.27 23.39
CA ARG A 81 13.14 -11.94 23.48
C ARG A 81 13.88 -11.56 22.21
N THR A 82 13.88 -12.43 21.20
CA THR A 82 14.56 -12.22 19.93
C THR A 82 13.54 -12.07 18.80
N ILE A 83 13.38 -10.84 18.34
CA ILE A 83 12.34 -10.44 17.40
C ILE A 83 12.91 -10.45 15.98
N TYR A 84 12.18 -11.06 15.04
CA TYR A 84 12.54 -11.19 13.62
C TYR A 84 11.31 -10.92 12.74
N SER A 85 11.50 -10.75 11.44
CA SER A 85 10.46 -10.52 10.43
C SER A 85 9.50 -9.37 10.78
N VAL A 86 9.99 -8.36 11.52
CA VAL A 86 9.19 -7.25 12.07
C VAL A 86 8.53 -6.41 10.97
N LYS A 87 9.11 -6.37 9.76
CA LYS A 87 8.57 -5.67 8.61
C LYS A 87 7.17 -6.18 8.22
N ARG A 88 6.88 -7.46 8.42
CA ARG A 88 5.56 -8.06 8.21
C ARG A 88 4.47 -7.49 9.14
N LEU A 89 4.87 -6.87 10.26
CA LEU A 89 3.97 -6.31 11.27
C LEU A 89 3.80 -4.79 11.13
N MET A 90 4.55 -4.15 10.23
CA MET A 90 4.54 -2.70 10.03
C MET A 90 3.17 -2.22 9.57
N GLY A 91 2.62 -1.24 10.28
CA GLY A 91 1.35 -0.61 9.92
C GLY A 91 0.11 -1.51 10.07
N LYS A 92 0.21 -2.66 10.76
CA LYS A 92 -0.85 -3.66 10.90
C LYS A 92 -1.46 -3.68 12.31
N SER A 93 -2.72 -4.13 12.41
CA SER A 93 -3.41 -4.44 13.66
C SER A 93 -3.26 -5.94 13.99
N TYR A 94 -3.69 -6.35 15.20
CA TYR A 94 -3.68 -7.77 15.56
C TYR A 94 -4.61 -8.60 14.66
N LYS A 95 -5.76 -8.04 14.23
CA LYS A 95 -6.69 -8.73 13.31
C LYS A 95 -6.03 -9.07 11.97
N ASP A 96 -5.14 -8.19 11.51
CA ASP A 96 -4.39 -8.36 10.28
C ASP A 96 -3.36 -9.50 10.36
N VAL A 97 -2.85 -9.78 11.57
CA VAL A 97 -1.75 -10.73 11.83
C VAL A 97 -2.24 -12.03 12.50
N GLY A 98 -3.46 -12.03 13.04
CA GLY A 98 -3.94 -13.07 13.97
C GLY A 98 -3.85 -14.50 13.46
N LYS A 99 -4.03 -14.74 12.15
CA LYS A 99 -3.89 -16.08 11.55
C LYS A 99 -2.43 -16.55 11.57
N ASP A 100 -1.47 -15.62 11.46
CA ASP A 100 -0.04 -15.89 11.35
C ASP A 100 0.71 -15.67 12.68
N ALA A 101 0.01 -15.16 13.70
CA ALA A 101 0.60 -14.90 15.03
C ALA A 101 1.27 -16.16 15.64
N GLY A 102 0.76 -17.35 15.32
CA GLY A 102 1.32 -18.64 15.76
C GLY A 102 2.70 -18.98 15.19
N PHE A 103 3.12 -18.34 14.08
CA PHE A 103 4.45 -18.55 13.48
C PHE A 103 5.57 -17.79 14.19
N PHE A 104 5.23 -16.79 15.01
CA PHE A 104 6.21 -16.03 15.75
C PHE A 104 6.50 -16.67 17.11
N ALA A 105 7.78 -16.80 17.45
CA ALA A 105 8.17 -17.33 18.75
C ALA A 105 7.99 -16.30 19.88
N TYR A 106 7.95 -15.01 19.53
CA TYR A 106 7.68 -13.91 20.47
C TYR A 106 6.17 -13.62 20.55
N ASN A 107 5.77 -12.93 21.62
CA ASN A 107 4.36 -12.69 21.90
C ASN A 107 3.84 -11.43 21.18
N ILE A 108 2.84 -11.62 20.34
CA ILE A 108 2.07 -10.54 19.73
C ILE A 108 0.77 -10.40 20.51
N ILE A 109 0.47 -9.19 21.00
CA ILE A 109 -0.64 -8.95 21.90
C ILE A 109 -1.90 -8.56 21.14
N ASP A 110 -2.98 -9.26 21.45
CA ASP A 110 -4.35 -8.87 21.12
C ASP A 110 -4.90 -8.01 22.24
N ASP A 111 -5.05 -6.71 22.00
CA ASP A 111 -5.68 -5.79 22.95
C ASP A 111 -7.18 -5.60 22.68
N GLY A 112 -7.77 -6.39 21.74
CA GLY A 112 -9.17 -6.36 21.37
C GLY A 112 -9.59 -5.10 20.61
N THR A 113 -8.62 -4.27 20.21
CA THR A 113 -8.84 -3.05 19.46
C THR A 113 -8.31 -3.19 18.04
N ASP A 114 -8.67 -2.24 17.18
CA ASP A 114 -8.05 -2.12 15.86
C ASP A 114 -6.76 -1.28 15.90
N ALA A 115 -6.10 -1.14 17.05
CA ALA A 115 -4.84 -0.44 17.19
C ALA A 115 -3.67 -1.22 16.56
N LEU A 116 -2.57 -0.50 16.29
CA LEU A 116 -1.34 -1.14 15.79
C LEU A 116 -0.88 -2.25 16.73
N VAL A 117 -0.47 -3.36 16.14
CA VAL A 117 0.02 -4.54 16.86
C VAL A 117 1.16 -4.16 17.81
N LYS A 118 1.20 -4.80 18.97
CA LYS A 118 2.24 -4.65 19.98
C LYS A 118 2.94 -5.98 20.23
N ILE A 119 4.24 -5.94 20.35
CA ILE A 119 5.09 -7.08 20.68
C ILE A 119 5.51 -6.97 22.15
N GLN A 120 5.22 -8.01 22.93
CA GLN A 120 5.62 -8.08 24.33
C GLN A 120 7.01 -8.73 24.45
N VAL A 121 7.91 -8.07 25.17
CA VAL A 121 9.22 -8.58 25.52
C VAL A 121 9.44 -8.38 27.01
N GLY A 122 9.33 -9.45 27.80
CA GLY A 122 9.26 -9.34 29.27
C GLY A 122 8.05 -8.51 29.70
N ASP A 123 8.29 -7.46 30.50
CA ASP A 123 7.24 -6.54 30.97
C ASP A 123 7.05 -5.31 30.08
N ARG A 124 7.74 -5.24 28.93
CA ARG A 124 7.71 -4.11 28.01
C ARG A 124 6.96 -4.42 26.74
N PHE A 125 6.36 -3.40 26.16
CA PHE A 125 5.64 -3.48 24.88
C PHE A 125 6.31 -2.59 23.84
N PHE A 126 6.51 -3.11 22.65
CA PHE A 126 7.14 -2.43 21.52
C PHE A 126 6.21 -2.43 20.33
N SER A 127 6.19 -1.34 19.58
CA SER A 127 5.57 -1.28 18.27
C SER A 127 6.54 -1.79 17.19
N PRO A 128 6.06 -2.29 16.05
CA PRO A 128 6.91 -2.62 14.91
C PRO A 128 7.77 -1.43 14.44
N ILE A 129 7.27 -0.20 14.60
CA ILE A 129 7.98 1.04 14.27
C ILE A 129 9.23 1.20 15.14
N GLU A 130 9.08 1.03 16.47
CA GLU A 130 10.21 1.11 17.39
C GLU A 130 11.24 0.03 17.12
N LEU A 131 10.80 -1.22 16.89
CA LEU A 131 11.69 -2.34 16.57
C LEU A 131 12.46 -2.11 15.27
N SER A 132 11.79 -1.63 14.22
CA SER A 132 12.44 -1.26 12.96
C SER A 132 13.43 -0.11 13.15
N SER A 133 13.15 0.83 14.06
CA SER A 133 14.08 1.92 14.36
C SER A 133 15.41 1.44 14.94
N TYR A 134 15.44 0.34 15.69
CA TYR A 134 16.69 -0.25 16.19
C TYR A 134 17.55 -0.80 15.05
N ILE A 135 16.92 -1.44 14.05
CA ILE A 135 17.63 -1.94 12.86
C ILE A 135 18.23 -0.75 12.10
N LEU A 136 17.45 0.31 11.87
CA LEU A 136 17.92 1.51 11.19
C LEU A 136 19.02 2.24 11.96
N LYS A 137 18.95 2.28 13.30
CA LYS A 137 20.03 2.82 14.15
C LYS A 137 21.33 2.04 14.00
N GLU A 138 21.25 0.71 13.94
CA GLU A 138 22.44 -0.12 13.73
C GLU A 138 23.06 0.11 12.34
N LEU A 139 22.24 0.18 11.28
CA LEU A 139 22.70 0.51 9.93
C LEU A 139 23.38 1.88 9.88
N LYS A 140 22.75 2.90 10.48
CA LYS A 140 23.32 4.24 10.61
C LYS A 140 24.68 4.22 11.31
N LYS A 141 24.75 3.57 12.48
CA LYS A 141 25.98 3.44 13.27
C LYS A 141 27.10 2.78 12.48
N ARG A 142 26.81 1.72 11.69
CA ARG A 142 27.78 1.08 10.80
C ARG A 142 28.27 2.02 9.71
N ALA A 143 27.35 2.74 9.05
CA ALA A 143 27.70 3.71 8.04
C ALA A 143 28.60 4.82 8.59
N GLU A 144 28.26 5.38 9.76
CA GLU A 144 29.06 6.41 10.45
C GLU A 144 30.45 5.88 10.85
N HIS A 145 30.52 4.60 11.28
CA HIS A 145 31.80 3.96 11.61
C HIS A 145 32.68 3.76 10.38
N ILE A 146 32.11 3.33 9.25
CA ILE A 146 32.85 3.07 8.00
C ILE A 146 33.29 4.39 7.35
N LEU A 147 32.36 5.34 7.25
CA LEU A 147 32.59 6.59 6.53
C LEU A 147 33.31 7.65 7.36
N LYS A 148 33.33 7.49 8.70
CA LYS A 148 33.87 8.46 9.68
C LYS A 148 33.23 9.85 9.60
N VAL A 149 31.94 9.89 9.21
CA VAL A 149 31.11 11.09 9.19
C VAL A 149 29.75 10.79 9.80
N SER A 150 29.07 11.82 10.30
CA SER A 150 27.70 11.69 10.79
C SER A 150 26.71 11.56 9.63
N ILE A 151 25.75 10.67 9.77
CA ILE A 151 24.69 10.43 8.78
C ILE A 151 23.37 10.96 9.35
N SER A 152 22.77 11.92 8.64
CA SER A 152 21.50 12.54 9.04
C SER A 152 20.36 12.30 8.06
N LYS A 153 20.64 11.99 6.78
CA LYS A 153 19.65 11.88 5.72
C LYS A 153 19.68 10.53 5.04
N ALA A 154 18.49 10.03 4.69
CA ALA A 154 18.33 8.73 4.05
C ALA A 154 17.19 8.72 3.02
N VAL A 155 17.35 7.82 2.03
CA VAL A 155 16.27 7.25 1.23
C VAL A 155 16.04 5.84 1.74
N ILE A 156 14.80 5.46 2.07
CA ILE A 156 14.47 4.13 2.60
C ILE A 156 13.51 3.43 1.63
N THR A 157 13.72 2.13 1.39
CA THR A 157 12.88 1.35 0.49
C THR A 157 11.72 0.68 1.22
N VAL A 158 10.65 0.47 0.48
CA VAL A 158 9.46 -0.28 0.91
C VAL A 158 8.98 -1.17 -0.25
N PRO A 159 8.28 -2.28 0.02
CA PRO A 159 7.57 -3.02 -1.02
C PRO A 159 6.65 -2.09 -1.83
N ALA A 160 6.53 -2.35 -3.14
CA ALA A 160 5.69 -1.52 -4.01
C ALA A 160 4.22 -1.54 -3.56
N TYR A 161 3.79 -2.67 -3.02
CA TYR A 161 2.44 -2.92 -2.56
C TYR A 161 2.15 -2.43 -1.13
N PHE A 162 3.12 -1.81 -0.46
CA PHE A 162 2.87 -1.16 0.84
C PHE A 162 1.84 -0.05 0.69
N ASN A 163 0.83 -0.10 1.55
CA ASN A 163 -0.17 0.95 1.67
C ASN A 163 0.41 2.19 2.38
N ASP A 164 -0.36 3.26 2.42
CA ASP A 164 0.06 4.53 3.03
C ASP A 164 0.45 4.38 4.52
N ALA A 165 -0.26 3.53 5.32
CA ALA A 165 0.07 3.25 6.71
C ALA A 165 1.47 2.66 6.88
N GLN A 166 1.79 1.67 6.07
CA GLN A 166 3.06 0.96 6.11
C GLN A 166 4.21 1.86 5.66
N ARG A 167 3.97 2.73 4.65
CA ARG A 167 4.92 3.76 4.20
C ARG A 167 5.22 4.78 5.29
N GLN A 168 4.16 5.31 5.93
CA GLN A 168 4.31 6.26 7.03
C GLN A 168 5.00 5.62 8.24
N ALA A 169 4.65 4.38 8.60
CA ALA A 169 5.31 3.63 9.68
C ALA A 169 6.81 3.46 9.41
N THR A 170 7.21 3.20 8.15
CA THR A 170 8.62 3.11 7.76
C THR A 170 9.33 4.46 7.87
N ARG A 171 8.68 5.56 7.46
CA ARG A 171 9.20 6.92 7.63
C ARG A 171 9.40 7.27 9.10
N ASP A 172 8.42 6.93 9.95
CA ASP A 172 8.48 7.21 11.39
C ASP A 172 9.56 6.37 12.08
N ALA A 173 9.79 5.12 11.65
CA ALA A 173 10.93 4.31 12.11
C ALA A 173 12.27 4.97 11.78
N GLY A 174 12.41 5.54 10.57
CA GLY A 174 13.58 6.32 10.17
C GLY A 174 13.80 7.55 11.07
N ARG A 175 12.75 8.30 11.35
CA ARG A 175 12.81 9.46 12.26
C ARG A 175 13.21 9.06 13.69
N LEU A 176 12.67 7.95 14.21
CA LEU A 176 13.07 7.40 15.52
C LEU A 176 14.52 6.92 15.54
N ALA A 177 15.07 6.57 14.38
CA ALA A 177 16.49 6.26 14.22
C ALA A 177 17.38 7.52 14.13
N GLY A 178 16.79 8.72 14.14
CA GLY A 178 17.50 9.99 13.97
C GLY A 178 17.95 10.22 12.53
N LEU A 179 17.14 9.78 11.55
CA LEU A 179 17.31 10.01 10.13
C LEU A 179 16.21 10.97 9.63
N ASP A 180 16.59 11.97 8.86
CA ASP A 180 15.69 12.73 8.01
C ASP A 180 15.43 11.92 6.74
N VAL A 181 14.25 11.33 6.65
CA VAL A 181 13.86 10.46 5.52
C VAL A 181 13.38 11.34 4.37
N LEU A 182 14.29 11.61 3.43
CA LEU A 182 14.02 12.49 2.29
C LEU A 182 13.05 11.88 1.30
N ARG A 183 13.07 10.55 1.17
CA ARG A 183 12.18 9.81 0.28
C ARG A 183 11.94 8.38 0.77
N ILE A 184 10.70 7.91 0.60
CA ILE A 184 10.35 6.49 0.58
C ILE A 184 10.25 6.08 -0.89
N ILE A 185 10.94 5.00 -1.29
CA ILE A 185 10.96 4.51 -2.67
C ILE A 185 10.57 3.03 -2.71
N ASN A 186 9.86 2.60 -3.76
CA ASN A 186 9.50 1.20 -3.93
C ASN A 186 10.72 0.33 -4.25
N GLU A 187 10.81 -0.85 -3.64
CA GLU A 187 11.93 -1.81 -3.82
C GLU A 187 12.18 -2.16 -5.29
N PRO A 188 11.18 -2.57 -6.10
CA PRO A 188 11.41 -2.88 -7.50
C PRO A 188 11.81 -1.64 -8.31
N THR A 189 11.34 -0.46 -7.90
CA THR A 189 11.72 0.80 -8.54
C THR A 189 13.16 1.17 -8.23
N ALA A 190 13.60 1.02 -6.98
CA ALA A 190 15.00 1.17 -6.62
C ALA A 190 15.90 0.20 -7.39
N ALA A 191 15.52 -1.07 -7.46
CA ALA A 191 16.28 -2.07 -8.22
C ALA A 191 16.40 -1.72 -9.70
N SER A 192 15.36 -1.11 -10.31
CA SER A 192 15.41 -0.66 -11.70
C SER A 192 16.44 0.45 -11.93
N LEU A 193 16.62 1.38 -10.97
CA LEU A 193 17.66 2.41 -11.04
C LEU A 193 19.06 1.79 -11.05
N ALA A 194 19.31 0.81 -10.20
CA ALA A 194 20.59 0.08 -10.19
C ALA A 194 20.82 -0.70 -11.50
N TYR A 195 19.78 -1.34 -12.05
CA TYR A 195 19.84 -1.98 -13.36
C TYR A 195 20.14 -0.99 -14.49
N GLY A 196 19.52 0.18 -14.45
CA GLY A 196 19.66 1.23 -15.48
C GLY A 196 21.08 1.78 -15.61
N LEU A 197 21.88 1.79 -14.54
CA LEU A 197 23.29 2.20 -14.59
C LEU A 197 24.14 1.36 -15.55
N GLY A 198 23.76 0.10 -15.77
CA GLY A 198 24.45 -0.80 -16.69
C GLY A 198 23.91 -0.76 -18.13
N THR A 199 22.88 0.04 -18.42
CA THR A 199 22.25 0.13 -19.74
C THR A 199 22.66 1.39 -20.49
N LYS A 200 22.62 1.34 -21.83
CA LYS A 200 22.85 2.54 -22.63
C LYS A 200 21.62 3.44 -22.56
N HIS A 201 21.79 4.69 -22.17
CA HIS A 201 20.72 5.67 -21.93
C HIS A 201 19.76 5.94 -23.10
N HIS A 202 20.07 5.51 -24.32
CA HIS A 202 19.27 5.79 -25.52
C HIS A 202 18.43 4.61 -26.03
N GLU A 203 18.48 3.46 -25.34
CA GLU A 203 17.64 2.31 -25.72
C GLU A 203 16.35 2.34 -24.90
N GLU A 204 15.21 2.38 -25.58
CA GLU A 204 13.91 2.16 -24.96
C GLU A 204 13.77 0.68 -24.64
N LYS A 205 13.48 0.36 -23.37
CA LYS A 205 13.31 -1.00 -22.88
C LYS A 205 12.11 -1.09 -21.94
N THR A 206 11.35 -2.14 -22.11
CA THR A 206 10.31 -2.53 -21.14
C THR A 206 10.84 -3.68 -20.29
N ILE A 207 10.94 -3.48 -18.99
CA ILE A 207 11.46 -4.48 -18.06
C ILE A 207 10.41 -4.91 -17.06
N ALA A 208 10.53 -6.15 -16.59
CA ALA A 208 9.82 -6.64 -15.42
C ALA A 208 10.83 -6.77 -14.27
N VAL A 209 10.53 -6.18 -13.13
CA VAL A 209 11.30 -6.37 -11.89
C VAL A 209 10.51 -7.32 -11.01
N TYR A 210 11.04 -8.53 -10.84
CA TYR A 210 10.46 -9.61 -10.05
C TYR A 210 11.20 -9.68 -8.72
N ASP A 211 10.57 -9.16 -7.67
CA ASP A 211 11.16 -9.10 -6.33
C ASP A 211 10.50 -10.11 -5.40
N LEU A 212 11.22 -11.16 -5.04
CA LEU A 212 10.79 -12.17 -4.09
C LEU A 212 11.74 -12.19 -2.88
N GLY A 213 11.35 -11.44 -1.87
CA GLY A 213 12.09 -11.28 -0.63
C GLY A 213 11.87 -12.40 0.39
N GLY A 214 12.18 -12.13 1.65
CA GLY A 214 11.92 -13.04 2.75
C GLY A 214 10.44 -13.09 3.14
N GLY A 215 9.72 -11.98 3.00
CA GLY A 215 8.34 -11.86 3.47
C GLY A 215 7.35 -11.28 2.49
N THR A 216 7.81 -10.72 1.37
CA THR A 216 6.98 -10.04 0.38
C THR A 216 7.36 -10.44 -1.03
N PHE A 217 6.40 -10.39 -1.93
CA PHE A 217 6.56 -10.52 -3.36
C PHE A 217 6.02 -9.28 -4.06
N ASP A 218 6.82 -8.69 -4.94
CA ASP A 218 6.40 -7.58 -5.80
C ASP A 218 6.81 -7.84 -7.26
N ILE A 219 5.94 -7.45 -8.18
CA ILE A 219 6.22 -7.39 -9.60
C ILE A 219 5.89 -6.00 -10.13
N SER A 220 6.84 -5.34 -10.77
CA SER A 220 6.62 -4.05 -11.43
C SER A 220 7.04 -4.12 -12.89
N ILE A 221 6.20 -3.58 -13.76
CA ILE A 221 6.49 -3.41 -15.18
C ILE A 221 6.88 -1.95 -15.39
N LEU A 222 8.04 -1.72 -15.98
CA LEU A 222 8.60 -0.38 -16.19
C LEU A 222 9.07 -0.21 -17.64
N THR A 223 9.00 1.04 -18.13
CA THR A 223 9.73 1.47 -19.31
C THR A 223 10.93 2.32 -18.91
N LEU A 224 12.03 2.07 -19.58
CA LEU A 224 13.29 2.84 -19.47
C LEU A 224 13.53 3.52 -20.81
N SER A 225 13.54 4.84 -20.83
CA SER A 225 13.78 5.61 -22.05
C SER A 225 14.47 6.92 -21.70
N ASN A 226 15.65 7.19 -22.31
CA ASN A 226 16.38 8.45 -22.14
C ASN A 226 16.61 8.88 -20.68
N GLY A 227 16.92 7.92 -19.78
CA GLY A 227 17.11 8.18 -18.36
C GLY A 227 15.80 8.32 -17.56
N ILE A 228 14.64 8.20 -18.18
CA ILE A 228 13.34 8.20 -17.50
C ILE A 228 12.95 6.76 -17.18
N PHE A 229 12.68 6.49 -15.91
CA PHE A 229 12.17 5.23 -15.38
C PHE A 229 10.69 5.43 -15.04
N GLU A 230 9.81 4.87 -15.86
CA GLU A 230 8.37 5.02 -15.71
C GLU A 230 7.75 3.68 -15.34
N VAL A 231 7.15 3.58 -14.14
CA VAL A 231 6.37 2.42 -13.74
C VAL A 231 5.03 2.46 -14.47
N LEU A 232 4.71 1.39 -15.20
CA LEU A 232 3.44 1.21 -15.91
C LEU A 232 2.39 0.56 -15.03
N SER A 233 2.80 -0.45 -14.27
CA SER A 233 1.95 -1.17 -13.33
C SER A 233 2.78 -1.83 -12.25
N THR A 234 2.14 -2.09 -11.11
CA THR A 234 2.68 -2.90 -10.03
C THR A 234 1.61 -3.83 -9.50
N ASN A 235 2.03 -5.02 -9.07
CA ASN A 235 1.20 -6.01 -8.37
C ASN A 235 2.06 -6.74 -7.36
N GLY A 236 1.48 -7.40 -6.37
CA GLY A 236 2.29 -8.07 -5.35
C GLY A 236 1.46 -8.79 -4.29
N ASP A 237 2.18 -9.34 -3.33
CA ASP A 237 1.65 -10.09 -2.21
C ASP A 237 2.61 -9.91 -1.03
N THR A 238 2.18 -9.18 0.00
CA THR A 238 3.03 -8.86 1.15
C THR A 238 3.02 -9.95 2.24
N TYR A 239 2.39 -11.13 1.94
CA TYR A 239 2.49 -12.38 2.70
C TYR A 239 2.97 -13.54 1.83
N LEU A 240 3.90 -13.28 0.93
CA LEU A 240 4.49 -14.29 0.08
C LEU A 240 5.99 -14.08 -0.04
N GLY A 241 6.77 -14.97 0.52
CA GLY A 241 8.23 -14.86 0.48
C GLY A 241 8.94 -16.10 0.97
N GLY A 242 10.22 -15.96 1.28
CA GLY A 242 11.07 -17.02 1.78
C GLY A 242 10.59 -17.62 3.10
N ASP A 243 10.01 -16.82 4.00
CA ASP A 243 9.45 -17.29 5.27
C ASP A 243 8.27 -18.25 5.04
N ASP A 244 7.47 -18.05 3.98
CA ASP A 244 6.35 -18.93 3.64
C ASP A 244 6.86 -20.24 3.05
N MET A 245 7.97 -20.20 2.29
CA MET A 245 8.68 -21.42 1.86
C MET A 245 9.24 -22.19 3.06
N ASP A 246 9.77 -21.50 4.07
CA ASP A 246 10.24 -22.12 5.31
C ASP A 246 9.07 -22.76 6.07
N ASN A 247 7.92 -22.10 6.13
CA ASN A 247 6.74 -22.60 6.82
C ASN A 247 6.21 -23.92 6.21
N VAL A 248 6.21 -24.06 4.88
CA VAL A 248 5.78 -25.35 4.27
C VAL A 248 6.78 -26.48 4.57
N ILE A 249 8.08 -26.19 4.71
CA ILE A 249 9.08 -27.15 5.16
C ILE A 249 8.84 -27.52 6.63
N VAL A 250 8.58 -26.53 7.50
CA VAL A 250 8.25 -26.76 8.91
C VAL A 250 7.07 -27.71 9.03
N ARG A 251 5.96 -27.45 8.34
CA ARG A 251 4.77 -28.32 8.34
C ARG A 251 5.09 -29.74 7.85
N TYR A 252 5.87 -29.85 6.80
CA TYR A 252 6.28 -31.16 6.27
C TYR A 252 7.06 -31.96 7.31
N TRP A 253 7.98 -31.34 8.06
CA TRP A 253 8.73 -32.04 9.12
C TRP A 253 7.90 -32.24 10.39
N GLN A 254 6.95 -31.35 10.72
CA GLN A 254 5.98 -31.60 11.80
C GLN A 254 5.20 -32.89 11.55
N ASP A 255 4.69 -33.10 10.33
CA ASP A 255 3.96 -34.32 9.94
C ASP A 255 4.86 -35.56 10.04
N GLN A 256 6.12 -35.45 9.61
CA GLN A 256 7.07 -36.56 9.69
C GLN A 256 7.44 -36.96 11.11
N LEU A 257 7.63 -35.96 11.99
CA LEU A 257 8.07 -36.18 13.37
C LEU A 257 6.88 -36.33 14.34
N GLY A 258 5.64 -36.14 13.89
CA GLY A 258 4.44 -36.19 14.72
C GLY A 258 4.35 -35.03 15.73
N VAL A 259 4.98 -33.87 15.44
CA VAL A 259 4.98 -32.70 16.30
C VAL A 259 3.76 -31.82 15.97
N THR A 260 2.99 -31.47 16.99
CA THR A 260 1.75 -30.70 16.83
C THR A 260 2.00 -29.18 16.90
N ASP A 261 1.08 -28.37 16.33
CA ASP A 261 1.11 -26.92 16.46
C ASP A 261 1.08 -26.45 17.92
N THR A 262 0.36 -27.19 18.79
CA THR A 262 0.30 -26.91 20.24
C THR A 262 1.67 -27.08 20.89
N GLU A 263 2.46 -28.09 20.49
CA GLU A 263 3.80 -28.30 20.99
C GLU A 263 4.74 -27.18 20.54
N LEU A 264 4.71 -26.78 19.27
CA LEU A 264 5.50 -25.65 18.78
C LEU A 264 5.09 -24.33 19.47
N HIS A 265 3.80 -24.16 19.75
CA HIS A 265 3.33 -23.00 20.48
C HIS A 265 3.86 -22.95 21.91
N ASN A 266 3.89 -24.08 22.61
CA ASN A 266 4.33 -24.18 24.00
C ASN A 266 5.87 -24.22 24.16
N PHE A 267 6.59 -24.74 23.16
CA PHE A 267 8.05 -24.89 23.18
C PHE A 267 8.70 -23.97 22.13
N LYS A 268 8.83 -22.68 22.46
CA LYS A 268 9.33 -21.65 21.54
C LYS A 268 10.74 -21.94 20.98
N SER A 269 11.62 -22.55 21.80
CA SER A 269 12.95 -22.98 21.34
C SER A 269 12.85 -24.05 20.26
N LEU A 270 11.94 -25.03 20.39
CA LEU A 270 11.69 -26.06 19.38
C LEU A 270 11.16 -25.45 18.08
N ALA A 271 10.18 -24.55 18.19
CA ALA A 271 9.64 -23.82 17.05
C ALA A 271 10.74 -23.07 16.27
N GLN A 272 11.67 -22.43 16.98
CA GLN A 272 12.81 -21.76 16.35
C GLN A 272 13.81 -22.75 15.70
N GLN A 273 14.02 -23.92 16.30
CA GLN A 273 14.84 -24.96 15.65
C GLN A 273 14.23 -25.38 14.32
N PHE A 274 12.92 -25.68 14.27
CA PHE A 274 12.22 -26.02 13.03
C PHE A 274 12.40 -24.90 11.98
N ARG A 275 12.13 -23.65 12.34
CA ARG A 275 12.23 -22.50 11.44
C ARG A 275 13.66 -22.32 10.88
N ILE A 276 14.66 -22.31 11.75
CA ILE A 276 16.06 -22.11 11.35
C ILE A 276 16.54 -23.25 10.46
N ARG A 277 16.16 -24.51 10.78
CA ARG A 277 16.52 -25.65 9.95
C ARG A 277 15.81 -25.61 8.59
N ALA A 278 14.55 -25.15 8.54
CA ALA A 278 13.83 -24.97 7.30
C ALA A 278 14.50 -23.90 6.40
N GLU A 279 14.88 -22.74 6.97
CA GLU A 279 15.64 -21.72 6.25
C GLU A 279 16.98 -22.28 5.72
N GLN A 280 17.73 -23.03 6.56
CA GLN A 280 18.96 -23.66 6.14
C GLN A 280 18.75 -24.68 5.01
N ALA A 281 17.70 -25.49 5.08
CA ALA A 281 17.34 -26.44 4.04
C ALA A 281 17.00 -25.73 2.72
N LYS A 282 16.16 -24.69 2.75
CA LYS A 282 15.84 -23.86 1.59
C LYS A 282 17.09 -23.31 0.91
N VAL A 283 17.98 -22.69 1.69
CA VAL A 283 19.23 -22.13 1.17
C VAL A 283 20.12 -23.24 0.60
N HIS A 284 20.31 -24.34 1.33
CA HIS A 284 21.14 -25.47 0.89
C HIS A 284 20.62 -26.10 -0.41
N LEU A 285 19.32 -26.30 -0.52
CA LEU A 285 18.66 -26.89 -1.69
C LEU A 285 18.66 -25.97 -2.93
N SER A 286 19.09 -24.74 -2.82
CA SER A 286 19.32 -23.89 -4.00
C SER A 286 20.51 -24.39 -4.83
N ASP A 287 21.54 -24.98 -4.17
CA ASP A 287 22.76 -25.45 -4.83
C ASP A 287 22.91 -27.00 -4.79
N ASN A 288 22.24 -27.68 -3.85
CA ASN A 288 22.38 -29.11 -3.60
C ASN A 288 21.06 -29.87 -3.79
N GLU A 289 21.13 -31.19 -4.02
CA GLU A 289 19.94 -32.01 -4.27
C GLU A 289 19.26 -32.54 -2.99
N VAL A 290 19.99 -32.63 -1.88
CA VAL A 290 19.48 -33.20 -0.62
C VAL A 290 20.01 -32.38 0.54
N TYR A 291 19.15 -32.09 1.50
CA TYR A 291 19.48 -31.53 2.81
C TYR A 291 19.26 -32.59 3.89
N GLU A 292 20.21 -32.71 4.82
CA GLU A 292 20.11 -33.50 6.02
C GLU A 292 20.45 -32.65 7.25
N GLY A 293 19.71 -32.83 8.34
CA GLY A 293 19.88 -32.04 9.56
C GLY A 293 19.27 -32.71 10.79
N LEU A 294 19.36 -32.02 11.92
CA LEU A 294 18.78 -32.47 13.20
C LEU A 294 17.88 -31.38 13.77
N ILE A 295 16.73 -31.79 14.28
CA ILE A 295 15.81 -30.98 15.08
C ILE A 295 15.58 -31.74 16.39
N ASP A 296 15.96 -31.17 17.53
CA ASP A 296 15.84 -31.79 18.85
C ASP A 296 16.34 -33.27 18.85
N ASP A 297 17.57 -33.48 18.32
CA ASP A 297 18.22 -34.78 18.13
C ASP A 297 17.51 -35.76 17.18
N GLN A 298 16.42 -35.39 16.54
CA GLN A 298 15.73 -36.17 15.52
C GLN A 298 16.24 -35.80 14.12
N ALA A 299 16.57 -36.84 13.32
CA ALA A 299 17.05 -36.63 11.96
C ALA A 299 15.92 -36.18 11.02
N VAL A 300 16.18 -35.12 10.27
CA VAL A 300 15.30 -34.64 9.20
C VAL A 300 16.04 -34.59 7.88
N SER A 301 15.32 -34.85 6.80
CA SER A 301 15.86 -34.75 5.45
C SER A 301 14.84 -34.12 4.51
N LEU A 302 15.33 -33.49 3.44
CA LEU A 302 14.48 -32.92 2.39
C LEU A 302 15.24 -32.97 1.05
N THR A 303 14.61 -33.51 0.01
CA THR A 303 15.15 -33.48 -1.35
C THR A 303 14.68 -32.19 -2.07
N ARG A 304 15.46 -31.73 -3.05
CA ARG A 304 15.07 -30.59 -3.91
C ARG A 304 13.75 -30.87 -4.63
N GLU A 305 13.54 -32.11 -5.11
CA GLU A 305 12.29 -32.49 -5.76
C GLU A 305 11.08 -32.29 -4.82
N LYS A 306 11.16 -32.79 -3.58
CA LYS A 306 10.11 -32.63 -2.58
C LYS A 306 9.92 -31.16 -2.18
N PHE A 307 11.02 -30.43 -2.02
CA PHE A 307 10.95 -28.98 -1.78
C PHE A 307 10.23 -28.26 -2.91
N ASN A 308 10.54 -28.53 -4.16
CA ASN A 308 9.87 -27.95 -5.33
C ASN A 308 8.37 -28.26 -5.32
N GLU A 309 7.97 -29.50 -5.02
CA GLU A 309 6.56 -29.88 -4.87
C GLU A 309 5.86 -29.03 -3.80
N LEU A 310 6.49 -28.86 -2.63
CA LEU A 310 5.91 -28.11 -1.50
C LEU A 310 5.72 -26.63 -1.82
N ILE A 311 6.67 -25.99 -2.52
CA ILE A 311 6.62 -24.56 -2.80
C ILE A 311 5.91 -24.21 -4.12
N GLN A 312 5.58 -25.18 -4.98
CA GLN A 312 4.94 -24.93 -6.27
C GLN A 312 3.66 -24.06 -6.17
N PRO A 313 2.76 -24.28 -5.18
CA PRO A 313 1.58 -23.42 -5.01
C PRO A 313 1.96 -21.95 -4.73
N LEU A 314 3.01 -21.71 -3.93
CA LEU A 314 3.50 -20.36 -3.63
C LEU A 314 4.07 -19.68 -4.88
N VAL A 315 4.88 -20.42 -5.66
CA VAL A 315 5.44 -19.90 -6.93
C VAL A 315 4.32 -19.59 -7.93
N ASN A 316 3.27 -20.40 -8.00
CA ASN A 316 2.14 -20.14 -8.89
C ASN A 316 1.41 -18.82 -8.55
N ARG A 317 1.33 -18.45 -7.27
CA ARG A 317 0.77 -17.15 -6.85
C ARG A 317 1.59 -15.99 -7.42
N THR A 318 2.92 -16.09 -7.42
CA THR A 318 3.78 -15.05 -8.02
C THR A 318 3.57 -14.91 -9.52
N ILE A 319 3.39 -16.02 -10.23
CA ILE A 319 3.12 -16.01 -11.68
C ILE A 319 1.75 -15.39 -11.98
N THR A 320 0.76 -15.65 -11.14
CA THR A 320 -0.56 -15.01 -11.27
C THR A 320 -0.46 -13.48 -11.11
N ALA A 321 0.31 -13.01 -10.15
CA ALA A 321 0.55 -11.58 -9.97
C ALA A 321 1.32 -10.98 -11.17
N CYS A 322 2.28 -11.70 -11.77
CA CYS A 322 2.95 -11.29 -13.01
C CYS A 322 1.94 -11.10 -14.15
N GLN A 323 1.00 -12.04 -14.32
CA GLN A 323 -0.03 -11.94 -15.35
C GLN A 323 -0.95 -10.73 -15.10
N ASN A 324 -1.34 -10.48 -13.87
CA ASN A 324 -2.17 -9.33 -13.49
C ASN A 324 -1.46 -8.01 -13.81
N SER A 325 -0.17 -7.89 -13.43
CA SER A 325 0.63 -6.70 -13.72
C SER A 325 0.77 -6.44 -15.23
N LEU A 326 0.98 -7.49 -16.02
CA LEU A 326 1.02 -7.37 -17.49
C LEU A 326 -0.33 -6.91 -18.07
N ASN A 327 -1.44 -7.45 -17.56
CA ASN A 327 -2.77 -7.06 -17.99
C ASN A 327 -3.04 -5.57 -17.68
N ASP A 328 -2.66 -5.11 -16.50
CA ASP A 328 -2.78 -3.69 -16.08
C ASP A 328 -1.93 -2.76 -16.95
N ALA A 329 -0.74 -3.19 -17.34
CA ALA A 329 0.12 -2.47 -18.27
C ALA A 329 -0.34 -2.54 -19.73
N GLY A 330 -1.33 -3.38 -20.07
CA GLY A 330 -1.77 -3.63 -21.45
C GLY A 330 -0.73 -4.37 -22.29
N LEU A 331 0.15 -5.15 -21.66
CA LEU A 331 1.28 -5.82 -22.30
C LEU A 331 1.15 -7.35 -22.25
N LYS A 332 1.89 -8.01 -23.13
CA LYS A 332 2.08 -9.47 -23.12
C LYS A 332 3.48 -9.81 -22.63
N ALA A 333 3.68 -11.00 -22.04
CA ALA A 333 4.97 -11.45 -21.52
C ALA A 333 6.13 -11.33 -22.53
N LEU A 334 5.87 -11.62 -23.81
CA LEU A 334 6.87 -11.52 -24.88
C LEU A 334 7.32 -10.08 -25.23
N GLN A 335 6.60 -9.06 -24.76
CA GLN A 335 6.94 -7.65 -24.97
C GLN A 335 7.89 -7.11 -23.89
N ILE A 336 8.18 -7.92 -22.87
CA ILE A 336 9.16 -7.56 -21.84
C ILE A 336 10.58 -7.83 -22.37
N ASP A 337 11.46 -6.84 -22.36
CA ASP A 337 12.83 -6.92 -22.87
C ASP A 337 13.80 -7.59 -21.91
N ALA A 338 13.60 -7.42 -20.60
CA ALA A 338 14.40 -8.06 -19.56
C ALA A 338 13.55 -8.33 -18.31
N VAL A 339 13.89 -9.40 -17.60
CA VAL A 339 13.31 -9.73 -16.29
C VAL A 339 14.43 -9.66 -15.25
N VAL A 340 14.35 -8.68 -14.37
CA VAL A 340 15.34 -8.43 -13.32
C VAL A 340 14.90 -9.16 -12.06
N MET A 341 15.75 -10.09 -11.56
CA MET A 341 15.49 -10.87 -10.36
C MET A 341 16.05 -10.17 -9.13
N VAL A 342 15.20 -9.98 -8.14
CA VAL A 342 15.48 -9.24 -6.89
C VAL A 342 15.02 -10.08 -5.70
N GLY A 343 15.69 -9.92 -4.55
CA GLY A 343 15.38 -10.64 -3.32
C GLY A 343 16.00 -12.04 -3.24
N GLY A 344 16.42 -12.44 -2.05
CA GLY A 344 17.16 -13.67 -1.81
C GLY A 344 16.42 -14.95 -2.21
N SER A 345 15.09 -14.96 -2.16
CA SER A 345 14.26 -16.12 -2.52
C SER A 345 14.23 -16.40 -4.03
N THR A 346 14.64 -15.45 -4.87
CA THR A 346 14.83 -15.67 -6.31
C THR A 346 16.02 -16.58 -6.64
N ARG A 347 16.86 -16.90 -5.65
CA ARG A 347 17.95 -17.88 -5.81
C ARG A 347 17.43 -19.32 -5.97
N VAL A 348 16.21 -19.60 -5.52
CA VAL A 348 15.58 -20.92 -5.63
C VAL A 348 15.41 -21.31 -7.11
N PRO A 349 15.95 -22.47 -7.55
CA PRO A 349 15.95 -22.85 -8.97
C PRO A 349 14.56 -22.90 -9.59
N LEU A 350 13.56 -23.46 -8.88
CA LEU A 350 12.18 -23.53 -9.37
C LEU A 350 11.59 -22.14 -9.67
N VAL A 351 11.89 -21.14 -8.85
CA VAL A 351 11.44 -19.77 -9.08
C VAL A 351 11.99 -19.23 -10.39
N LYS A 352 13.31 -19.37 -10.61
CA LYS A 352 13.97 -18.93 -11.86
C LYS A 352 13.38 -19.63 -13.08
N GLU A 353 13.16 -20.95 -12.98
CA GLU A 353 12.60 -21.75 -14.07
C GLU A 353 11.17 -21.30 -14.42
N CYS A 354 10.30 -21.14 -13.42
CA CYS A 354 8.92 -20.72 -13.64
C CYS A 354 8.85 -19.31 -14.25
N VAL A 355 9.67 -18.37 -13.76
CA VAL A 355 9.73 -17.01 -14.30
C VAL A 355 10.26 -17.00 -15.75
N LYS A 356 11.34 -17.74 -16.03
CA LYS A 356 11.88 -17.90 -17.38
C LYS A 356 10.83 -18.47 -18.33
N ASN A 357 10.12 -19.51 -17.92
CA ASN A 357 9.08 -20.15 -18.74
C ASN A 357 7.90 -19.21 -19.00
N PHE A 358 7.48 -18.43 -17.99
CA PHE A 358 6.38 -17.48 -18.11
C PHE A 358 6.69 -16.33 -19.09
N PHE A 359 7.86 -15.70 -18.96
CA PHE A 359 8.26 -14.60 -19.83
C PHE A 359 8.88 -15.04 -21.16
N GLY A 360 9.19 -16.33 -21.33
CA GLY A 360 9.79 -16.90 -22.55
C GLY A 360 11.20 -16.40 -22.83
N ARG A 361 11.95 -16.01 -21.79
CA ARG A 361 13.35 -15.50 -21.90
C ARG A 361 14.16 -15.75 -20.64
N ASP A 362 15.49 -15.63 -20.78
CA ASP A 362 16.40 -15.75 -19.66
C ASP A 362 16.23 -14.56 -18.69
N VAL A 363 16.32 -14.86 -17.40
CA VAL A 363 16.25 -13.86 -16.35
C VAL A 363 17.60 -13.14 -16.19
N TYR A 364 17.57 -11.87 -15.80
CA TYR A 364 18.76 -11.08 -15.51
C TYR A 364 19.06 -11.18 -14.02
N ASP A 365 20.11 -11.94 -13.67
CA ASP A 365 20.56 -12.18 -12.30
C ASP A 365 22.05 -11.81 -12.08
N ARG A 366 22.59 -10.90 -12.93
CA ARG A 366 23.99 -10.46 -12.82
C ARG A 366 24.23 -9.51 -11.65
N LEU A 367 23.22 -8.76 -11.24
CA LEU A 367 23.27 -7.96 -10.01
C LEU A 367 23.06 -8.90 -8.82
N ASN A 368 23.72 -8.61 -7.70
CA ASN A 368 23.47 -9.34 -6.46
C ASN A 368 22.05 -9.04 -6.01
N PRO A 369 21.12 -10.02 -5.99
CA PRO A 369 19.72 -9.79 -5.65
C PRO A 369 19.53 -9.32 -4.19
N ASP A 370 20.51 -9.50 -3.33
CA ASP A 370 20.49 -9.06 -1.94
C ASP A 370 20.97 -7.60 -1.77
N GLU A 371 21.67 -7.02 -2.76
CA GLU A 371 22.25 -5.67 -2.66
C GLU A 371 21.54 -4.66 -3.59
N VAL A 372 20.91 -5.12 -4.67
CA VAL A 372 20.43 -4.29 -5.77
C VAL A 372 19.45 -3.21 -5.35
N VAL A 373 18.59 -3.50 -4.37
CA VAL A 373 17.58 -2.56 -3.84
C VAL A 373 18.26 -1.40 -3.12
N ALA A 374 19.19 -1.69 -2.22
CA ALA A 374 19.94 -0.64 -1.50
C ALA A 374 20.83 0.19 -2.44
N LEU A 375 21.44 -0.45 -3.45
CA LEU A 375 22.21 0.24 -4.47
C LEU A 375 21.33 1.24 -5.24
N GLY A 376 20.12 0.84 -5.62
CA GLY A 376 19.15 1.71 -6.27
C GLY A 376 18.65 2.85 -5.36
N ALA A 377 18.44 2.57 -4.08
CA ALA A 377 18.13 3.59 -3.09
C ALA A 377 19.26 4.62 -2.94
N ALA A 378 20.52 4.18 -3.01
CA ALA A 378 21.67 5.09 -3.02
C ALA A 378 21.73 5.94 -4.29
N VAL A 379 21.38 5.39 -5.46
CA VAL A 379 21.24 6.17 -6.70
C VAL A 379 20.15 7.24 -6.55
N GLN A 380 19.01 6.90 -5.97
CA GLN A 380 17.95 7.87 -5.69
C GLN A 380 18.41 8.96 -4.70
N ALA A 381 19.20 8.59 -3.71
CA ALA A 381 19.80 9.54 -2.77
C ALA A 381 20.74 10.52 -3.49
N ASP A 382 21.54 10.04 -4.44
CA ASP A 382 22.46 10.84 -5.26
C ASP A 382 21.70 11.80 -6.21
N ILE A 383 20.57 11.36 -6.78
CA ILE A 383 19.65 12.21 -7.55
C ILE A 383 19.11 13.35 -6.67
N LEU A 384 18.66 13.04 -5.45
CA LEU A 384 18.13 14.04 -4.51
C LEU A 384 19.21 15.01 -3.99
N ALA A 385 20.46 14.57 -3.92
CA ALA A 385 21.61 15.43 -3.64
C ALA A 385 21.96 16.38 -4.81
N GLY A 386 21.35 16.17 -5.99
CA GLY A 386 21.62 16.97 -7.20
C GLY A 386 22.89 16.58 -7.95
N ASN A 387 23.53 15.46 -7.60
CA ASN A 387 24.75 14.99 -8.25
C ASN A 387 24.46 14.25 -9.56
N ASN A 388 23.28 13.61 -9.65
CA ASN A 388 22.81 12.93 -10.85
C ASN A 388 21.55 13.62 -11.36
N THR A 389 21.63 14.26 -12.53
CA THR A 389 20.51 14.97 -13.17
C THR A 389 19.99 14.26 -14.42
N GLU A 390 20.57 13.11 -14.77
CA GLU A 390 20.27 12.38 -16.00
C GLU A 390 19.14 11.35 -15.80
N MET A 391 18.79 11.06 -14.57
CA MET A 391 17.76 10.06 -14.23
C MET A 391 16.54 10.70 -13.59
N LEU A 392 15.35 10.29 -14.02
CA LEU A 392 14.05 10.67 -13.47
C LEU A 392 13.20 9.44 -13.22
N LEU A 393 12.63 9.36 -12.04
CA LEU A 393 11.75 8.28 -11.63
C LEU A 393 10.31 8.75 -11.57
N LEU A 394 9.40 8.00 -12.20
CA LEU A 394 7.94 8.18 -12.13
C LEU A 394 7.33 6.87 -11.61
N ASP A 395 6.83 6.90 -10.38
CA ASP A 395 6.20 5.75 -9.72
C ASP A 395 4.68 5.84 -9.78
N VAL A 396 3.95 4.81 -9.29
CA VAL A 396 2.49 4.72 -9.33
C VAL A 396 1.89 4.34 -7.98
N THR A 397 0.60 4.68 -7.78
CA THR A 397 -0.16 4.21 -6.62
C THR A 397 -0.69 2.79 -6.85
N PRO A 398 -0.58 1.87 -5.86
CA PRO A 398 -0.96 0.47 -6.05
C PRO A 398 -2.48 0.24 -6.06
N LEU A 399 -3.26 1.11 -5.42
CA LEU A 399 -4.71 1.00 -5.28
C LEU A 399 -5.41 2.33 -5.56
N SER A 400 -6.69 2.25 -5.97
CA SER A 400 -7.56 3.41 -6.17
C SER A 400 -7.88 4.10 -4.86
N LEU A 401 -8.00 5.44 -4.92
CA LEU A 401 -8.32 6.30 -3.80
C LEU A 401 -9.56 7.13 -4.11
N GLY A 402 -10.47 7.22 -3.16
CA GLY A 402 -11.74 7.91 -3.36
C GLY A 402 -12.42 8.31 -2.06
N ILE A 403 -13.64 8.84 -2.18
CA ILE A 403 -14.50 9.20 -1.05
C ILE A 403 -15.84 8.48 -1.11
N GLU A 404 -16.47 8.39 0.07
CA GLU A 404 -17.86 7.94 0.19
C GLU A 404 -18.81 9.00 -0.36
N THR A 405 -19.75 8.56 -1.19
CA THR A 405 -20.88 9.35 -1.68
C THR A 405 -22.20 8.78 -1.22
N MET A 406 -23.32 9.40 -1.63
CA MET A 406 -24.66 8.94 -1.27
C MET A 406 -24.88 7.49 -1.62
N GLY A 407 -25.53 6.74 -0.71
CA GLY A 407 -25.79 5.32 -0.89
C GLY A 407 -24.63 4.41 -0.50
N GLY A 408 -23.53 4.94 0.08
CA GLY A 408 -22.36 4.14 0.45
C GLY A 408 -21.53 3.73 -0.77
N LEU A 409 -21.57 4.51 -1.84
CA LEU A 409 -20.76 4.30 -3.04
C LEU A 409 -19.40 4.96 -2.90
N MET A 410 -18.37 4.32 -3.43
CA MET A 410 -17.04 4.90 -3.59
C MET A 410 -16.95 5.68 -4.90
N ASP A 411 -16.66 6.98 -4.80
CA ASP A 411 -16.29 7.81 -5.94
C ASP A 411 -14.77 7.92 -6.02
N VAL A 412 -14.19 7.29 -7.03
CA VAL A 412 -12.74 7.23 -7.24
C VAL A 412 -12.23 8.55 -7.79
N LEU A 413 -11.28 9.19 -7.08
CA LEU A 413 -10.59 10.40 -7.53
C LEU A 413 -9.24 10.09 -8.17
N ILE A 414 -8.47 9.16 -7.61
CA ILE A 414 -7.18 8.72 -8.14
C ILE A 414 -7.27 7.21 -8.39
N PRO A 415 -7.34 6.75 -9.65
CA PRO A 415 -7.33 5.33 -9.99
C PRO A 415 -5.99 4.66 -9.63
N ARG A 416 -6.01 3.34 -9.40
CA ARG A 416 -4.78 2.53 -9.28
C ARG A 416 -3.88 2.69 -10.50
N ASN A 417 -2.60 2.48 -10.31
CA ASN A 417 -1.56 2.68 -11.33
C ASN A 417 -1.49 4.11 -11.87
N SER A 418 -2.09 5.10 -11.17
CA SER A 418 -1.87 6.52 -11.46
C SER A 418 -0.46 6.93 -11.04
N LYS A 419 0.24 7.69 -11.91
CA LYS A 419 1.58 8.23 -11.63
C LYS A 419 1.56 9.11 -10.38
N ILE A 420 2.63 9.04 -9.59
CA ILE A 420 2.86 9.89 -8.42
C ILE A 420 4.12 10.74 -8.64
N PRO A 421 4.17 12.00 -8.14
CA PRO A 421 3.12 12.69 -7.39
C PRO A 421 1.89 13.01 -8.25
N ASN A 422 0.70 13.02 -7.63
CA ASN A 422 -0.56 13.28 -8.32
C ASN A 422 -1.47 14.21 -7.52
N LYS A 423 -2.25 15.01 -8.24
CA LYS A 423 -3.30 15.85 -7.66
C LYS A 423 -4.57 15.68 -8.45
N ALA A 424 -5.63 15.21 -7.81
CA ALA A 424 -6.96 15.10 -8.39
C ALA A 424 -8.00 15.75 -7.48
N GLY A 425 -9.04 16.30 -8.07
CA GLY A 425 -10.12 16.94 -7.30
C GLY A 425 -11.44 16.85 -8.02
N ARG A 426 -12.51 16.87 -7.21
CA ARG A 426 -13.90 16.88 -7.71
C ARG A 426 -14.78 17.73 -6.82
N GLN A 427 -15.81 18.33 -7.42
CA GLN A 427 -16.81 19.15 -6.70
C GLN A 427 -17.96 18.28 -6.21
N TYR A 428 -18.31 18.48 -4.96
CA TYR A 428 -19.46 17.87 -4.29
C TYR A 428 -20.39 18.95 -3.75
N THR A 429 -21.59 18.56 -3.34
CA THR A 429 -22.60 19.50 -2.84
C THR A 429 -23.32 18.94 -1.64
N THR A 430 -24.09 19.81 -0.96
CA THR A 430 -24.92 19.44 0.20
C THR A 430 -26.20 18.71 -0.22
N GLN A 431 -26.65 17.77 0.62
CA GLN A 431 -27.87 16.96 0.40
C GLN A 431 -29.14 17.62 0.96
N LYS A 432 -29.00 18.46 2.00
CA LYS A 432 -30.13 19.03 2.75
C LYS A 432 -30.06 20.55 2.74
N ASP A 433 -31.24 21.18 2.73
CA ASP A 433 -31.33 22.62 2.90
C ASP A 433 -30.77 23.06 4.26
N GLY A 434 -29.97 24.11 4.26
CA GLY A 434 -29.37 24.65 5.47
C GLY A 434 -28.24 23.78 6.06
N GLN A 435 -27.76 22.76 5.36
CA GLN A 435 -26.65 21.90 5.82
C GLN A 435 -25.39 22.74 5.98
N SER A 436 -24.85 22.78 7.20
CA SER A 436 -23.67 23.57 7.58
C SER A 436 -22.39 22.75 7.79
N SER A 437 -22.46 21.43 7.60
CA SER A 437 -21.34 20.53 7.75
C SER A 437 -21.41 19.40 6.72
N MET A 438 -20.24 18.93 6.25
CA MET A 438 -20.11 17.80 5.34
C MET A 438 -19.03 16.85 5.90
N ARG A 439 -19.41 15.58 6.08
CA ARG A 439 -18.48 14.52 6.44
C ARG A 439 -17.79 14.00 5.18
N ILE A 440 -16.48 13.97 5.19
CA ILE A 440 -15.65 13.43 4.14
C ILE A 440 -14.96 12.17 4.68
N SER A 441 -15.35 11.00 4.16
CA SER A 441 -14.77 9.70 4.49
C SER A 441 -13.91 9.26 3.30
N VAL A 442 -12.63 9.00 3.55
CA VAL A 442 -11.61 8.65 2.53
C VAL A 442 -11.43 7.14 2.53
N TYR A 443 -11.44 6.56 1.33
CA TYR A 443 -11.32 5.10 1.13
C TYR A 443 -10.24 4.74 0.12
N GLN A 444 -9.71 3.53 0.27
CA GLN A 444 -8.78 2.88 -0.66
C GLN A 444 -9.32 1.51 -1.04
N GLY A 445 -9.29 1.15 -2.33
CA GLY A 445 -9.74 -0.13 -2.84
C GLY A 445 -10.36 -0.05 -4.23
N GLU A 446 -10.84 -1.19 -4.73
CA GLU A 446 -11.29 -1.36 -6.13
C GLU A 446 -12.79 -1.70 -6.23
N ARG A 447 -13.53 -1.69 -5.12
CA ARG A 447 -14.96 -2.03 -5.11
C ARG A 447 -15.83 -0.78 -5.17
N ASP A 448 -17.01 -0.91 -5.76
CA ASP A 448 -17.96 0.20 -5.89
C ASP A 448 -18.59 0.61 -4.54
N LEU A 449 -18.76 -0.33 -3.60
CA LEU A 449 -19.31 -0.07 -2.28
C LEU A 449 -18.20 0.20 -1.25
N VAL A 450 -18.36 1.25 -0.45
CA VAL A 450 -17.36 1.62 0.58
C VAL A 450 -17.20 0.57 1.68
N GLN A 451 -18.25 -0.24 1.96
CA GLN A 451 -18.17 -1.32 2.94
C GLN A 451 -17.18 -2.43 2.56
N ASP A 452 -16.91 -2.56 1.25
CA ASP A 452 -16.01 -3.55 0.66
C ASP A 452 -14.62 -2.94 0.35
N ASN A 453 -14.40 -1.68 0.77
CA ASN A 453 -13.16 -0.94 0.62
C ASN A 453 -12.62 -0.51 1.99
N ARG A 454 -11.34 -0.21 2.06
CA ARG A 454 -10.69 0.25 3.28
C ARG A 454 -10.92 1.72 3.54
N LYS A 455 -11.47 2.06 4.71
CA LYS A 455 -11.52 3.43 5.19
C LYS A 455 -10.15 3.88 5.70
N LEU A 456 -9.60 4.94 5.12
CA LEU A 456 -8.31 5.50 5.50
C LEU A 456 -8.44 6.62 6.53
N ALA A 457 -9.41 7.49 6.36
CA ALA A 457 -9.58 8.66 7.22
C ALA A 457 -11.01 9.20 7.15
N GLU A 458 -11.36 10.03 8.12
CA GLU A 458 -12.61 10.79 8.12
C GLU A 458 -12.40 12.15 8.77
N PHE A 459 -13.01 13.18 8.20
CA PHE A 459 -13.05 14.51 8.80
C PHE A 459 -14.34 15.26 8.41
N ASN A 460 -14.69 16.30 9.19
CA ASN A 460 -15.85 17.11 8.93
C ASN A 460 -15.43 18.51 8.48
N LEU A 461 -15.92 18.93 7.31
CA LEU A 461 -15.89 20.32 6.90
C LEU A 461 -17.11 21.02 7.54
N THR A 462 -16.86 21.93 8.47
CA THR A 462 -17.90 22.70 9.19
C THR A 462 -17.89 24.15 8.74
N GLY A 463 -19.01 24.86 8.90
CA GLY A 463 -19.12 26.27 8.52
C GLY A 463 -19.52 26.49 7.06
N ILE A 464 -20.08 25.48 6.41
CA ILE A 464 -20.70 25.61 5.09
C ILE A 464 -21.89 26.60 5.20
N PRO A 465 -22.01 27.58 4.30
CA PRO A 465 -23.15 28.50 4.31
C PRO A 465 -24.47 27.74 4.18
N GLY A 466 -25.44 28.05 5.05
CA GLY A 466 -26.76 27.45 5.05
C GLY A 466 -27.60 27.90 3.84
N MET A 467 -27.46 27.20 2.74
CA MET A 467 -28.18 27.44 1.46
C MET A 467 -29.07 26.24 1.12
N PRO A 468 -29.97 26.35 0.14
CA PRO A 468 -30.67 25.21 -0.41
C PRO A 468 -29.71 24.08 -0.85
N ALA A 469 -30.15 22.85 -0.71
CA ALA A 469 -29.39 21.67 -1.14
C ALA A 469 -28.95 21.83 -2.61
N GLY A 470 -27.74 21.35 -2.92
CA GLY A 470 -27.17 21.44 -4.27
C GLY A 470 -26.48 22.76 -4.62
N LEU A 471 -26.69 23.84 -3.85
CA LEU A 471 -26.07 25.14 -4.14
C LEU A 471 -24.66 25.32 -3.56
N PRO A 472 -24.36 24.91 -2.30
CA PRO A 472 -22.99 24.94 -1.81
C PRO A 472 -22.10 24.01 -2.63
N LYS A 473 -20.91 24.47 -3.00
CA LYS A 473 -19.94 23.67 -3.75
C LYS A 473 -18.69 23.46 -2.92
N VAL A 474 -18.37 22.21 -2.68
CA VAL A 474 -17.19 21.78 -1.92
C VAL A 474 -16.22 21.09 -2.87
N ASP A 475 -15.06 21.71 -3.07
CA ASP A 475 -13.94 21.08 -3.79
C ASP A 475 -13.21 20.14 -2.85
N VAL A 476 -13.24 18.84 -3.13
CA VAL A 476 -12.43 17.85 -2.45
C VAL A 476 -11.22 17.54 -3.33
N THR A 477 -10.03 17.75 -2.77
CA THR A 477 -8.77 17.56 -3.48
C THR A 477 -7.92 16.51 -2.77
N PHE A 478 -7.45 15.54 -3.51
CA PHE A 478 -6.46 14.55 -3.13
C PHE A 478 -5.10 14.96 -3.68
N LEU A 479 -4.08 14.94 -2.85
CA LEU A 479 -2.69 15.16 -3.21
C LEU A 479 -1.87 13.96 -2.70
N ILE A 480 -1.33 13.17 -3.63
CA ILE A 480 -0.34 12.15 -3.31
C ILE A 480 1.04 12.74 -3.62
N ASP A 481 1.94 12.68 -2.65
CA ASP A 481 3.32 13.10 -2.86
C ASP A 481 4.18 12.02 -3.57
N ALA A 482 5.45 12.33 -3.79
CA ALA A 482 6.37 11.41 -4.42
C ALA A 482 6.73 10.17 -3.57
N ASP A 483 6.33 10.15 -2.31
CA ASP A 483 6.50 9.03 -1.38
C ASP A 483 5.25 8.15 -1.30
N GLY A 484 4.18 8.52 -2.02
CA GLY A 484 2.90 7.86 -2.00
C GLY A 484 2.04 8.21 -0.78
N ILE A 485 2.33 9.31 -0.08
CA ILE A 485 1.57 9.75 1.10
C ILE A 485 0.44 10.67 0.66
N LEU A 486 -0.77 10.37 1.14
CA LEU A 486 -1.99 11.04 0.76
C LEU A 486 -2.33 12.19 1.71
N LYS A 487 -2.60 13.35 1.13
CA LYS A 487 -3.24 14.50 1.79
C LYS A 487 -4.58 14.78 1.15
N VAL A 488 -5.63 14.91 1.96
CA VAL A 488 -6.98 15.25 1.50
C VAL A 488 -7.40 16.59 2.07
N SER A 489 -7.93 17.46 1.20
CA SER A 489 -8.47 18.75 1.59
C SER A 489 -9.87 18.95 1.01
N ALA A 490 -10.73 19.61 1.76
CA ALA A 490 -12.05 20.03 1.31
C ALA A 490 -12.20 21.53 1.52
N THR A 491 -12.70 22.24 0.51
CA THR A 491 -12.88 23.70 0.56
C THR A 491 -14.24 24.06 -0.01
N GLU A 492 -15.07 24.77 0.77
CA GLU A 492 -16.30 25.37 0.24
C GLU A 492 -15.95 26.64 -0.52
N ILE A 493 -16.34 26.67 -1.82
CA ILE A 493 -15.83 27.67 -2.78
C ILE A 493 -16.26 29.09 -2.44
N ARG A 494 -17.49 29.29 -1.91
CA ARG A 494 -18.08 30.63 -1.71
C ARG A 494 -17.59 31.27 -0.42
N SER A 495 -17.52 30.50 0.66
CA SER A 495 -17.10 31.00 1.98
C SER A 495 -15.58 30.93 2.17
N GLY A 496 -14.90 30.09 1.38
CA GLY A 496 -13.48 29.82 1.56
C GLY A 496 -13.17 28.95 2.79
N VAL A 497 -14.19 28.45 3.48
CA VAL A 497 -13.99 27.54 4.61
C VAL A 497 -13.33 26.27 4.10
N ALA A 498 -12.22 25.90 4.71
CA ALA A 498 -11.42 24.73 4.32
C ALA A 498 -11.04 23.90 5.53
N GLN A 499 -10.95 22.60 5.31
CA GLN A 499 -10.40 21.62 6.25
C GLN A 499 -9.50 20.66 5.46
N SER A 500 -8.39 20.24 6.07
CA SER A 500 -7.52 19.24 5.48
C SER A 500 -7.09 18.22 6.52
N ILE A 501 -6.79 17.03 6.05
CA ILE A 501 -6.19 15.97 6.84
C ILE A 501 -5.01 15.38 6.05
N ASP A 502 -3.87 15.27 6.72
CA ASP A 502 -2.83 14.36 6.26
C ASP A 502 -3.32 12.97 6.69
N VAL A 503 -3.55 12.12 5.70
CA VAL A 503 -4.08 10.77 5.97
C VAL A 503 -2.98 10.02 6.69
N LYS A 504 -3.13 9.91 8.01
CA LYS A 504 -2.35 8.98 8.82
C LYS A 504 -3.23 7.77 9.01
N PRO A 505 -2.97 6.68 8.29
CA PRO A 505 -3.79 5.50 8.41
C PRO A 505 -3.75 5.01 9.85
N GLN A 506 -4.93 4.87 10.43
CA GLN A 506 -5.01 4.28 11.77
C GLN A 506 -4.72 2.78 11.72
N TYR A 507 -4.85 2.15 10.51
CA TYR A 507 -4.68 0.70 10.33
C TYR A 507 -4.28 0.40 8.88
N GLY A 508 -3.38 -0.55 8.67
CA GLY A 508 -3.01 -1.06 7.34
C GLY A 508 -4.08 -2.00 6.76
N LEU A 509 -4.16 -2.09 5.42
CA LEU A 509 -4.82 -3.21 4.77
C LEU A 509 -3.97 -4.46 4.98
N THR A 510 -4.62 -5.60 5.22
CA THR A 510 -3.97 -6.90 5.02
C THR A 510 -3.78 -7.12 3.52
N ASP A 511 -2.79 -7.91 3.17
CA ASP A 511 -2.55 -8.23 1.76
C ASP A 511 -3.61 -9.16 1.21
N GLU A 512 -4.14 -10.04 2.06
CA GLU A 512 -5.33 -10.85 1.75
C GLU A 512 -6.54 -9.96 1.44
N GLU A 513 -6.69 -8.81 2.12
CA GLU A 513 -7.73 -7.83 1.81
C GLU A 513 -7.44 -7.12 0.48
N VAL A 514 -6.20 -6.77 0.18
CA VAL A 514 -5.82 -6.14 -1.10
C VAL A 514 -6.00 -7.13 -2.25
N GLU A 515 -5.52 -8.37 -2.10
CA GLU A 515 -5.69 -9.43 -3.09
C GLU A 515 -7.17 -9.78 -3.26
N ASN A 516 -7.91 -9.92 -2.18
CA ASN A 516 -9.35 -10.15 -2.20
C ASN A 516 -10.10 -8.97 -2.84
N MET A 517 -9.76 -7.72 -2.53
CA MET A 517 -10.33 -6.54 -3.19
C MET A 517 -10.13 -6.56 -4.70
N LEU A 518 -8.94 -6.94 -5.17
CA LEU A 518 -8.64 -7.05 -6.59
C LEU A 518 -9.35 -8.24 -7.25
N LEU A 519 -9.29 -9.42 -6.63
CA LEU A 519 -10.01 -10.61 -7.10
C LEU A 519 -11.53 -10.40 -7.06
N ASP A 520 -12.03 -9.83 -5.98
CA ASP A 520 -13.45 -9.52 -5.81
C ASP A 520 -13.91 -8.47 -6.82
N SER A 521 -13.09 -7.45 -7.13
CA SER A 521 -13.43 -6.46 -8.15
C SER A 521 -13.59 -7.09 -9.54
N LEU A 522 -12.75 -8.07 -9.86
CA LEU A 522 -12.84 -8.82 -11.13
C LEU A 522 -14.02 -9.81 -11.13
N THR A 523 -14.22 -10.51 -10.01
CA THR A 523 -15.23 -11.56 -9.87
C THR A 523 -16.64 -10.97 -9.78
N HIS A 524 -16.78 -9.86 -9.06
CA HIS A 524 -18.06 -9.21 -8.79
C HIS A 524 -18.36 -7.99 -9.66
N ALA A 525 -17.49 -7.65 -10.63
CA ALA A 525 -17.64 -6.47 -11.48
C ALA A 525 -19.05 -6.33 -12.11
N LYS A 526 -19.67 -7.44 -12.54
CA LYS A 526 -21.03 -7.43 -13.10
C LYS A 526 -22.11 -7.18 -12.04
N ASP A 527 -21.91 -7.70 -10.84
CA ASP A 527 -22.88 -7.57 -9.75
C ASP A 527 -22.70 -6.19 -9.08
N ASP A 528 -21.50 -5.68 -9.00
CA ASP A 528 -21.18 -4.32 -8.54
C ASP A 528 -21.83 -3.27 -9.45
N ILE A 529 -21.73 -3.42 -10.79
CA ILE A 529 -22.40 -2.53 -11.75
C ILE A 529 -23.93 -2.54 -11.53
N LYS A 530 -24.55 -3.71 -11.30
CA LYS A 530 -25.98 -3.81 -11.04
C LYS A 530 -26.36 -3.18 -9.70
N THR A 531 -25.57 -3.45 -8.69
CA THR A 531 -25.76 -2.91 -7.33
C THR A 531 -25.61 -1.39 -7.33
N ARG A 532 -24.58 -0.88 -7.99
CA ARG A 532 -24.36 0.56 -8.18
C ARG A 532 -25.55 1.20 -8.88
N ALA A 533 -25.98 0.66 -10.01
CA ALA A 533 -27.11 1.19 -10.76
C ALA A 533 -28.43 1.17 -9.96
N LEU A 534 -28.65 0.15 -9.12
CA LEU A 534 -29.79 0.09 -8.22
C LEU A 534 -29.70 1.15 -7.10
N VAL A 535 -28.51 1.32 -6.50
CA VAL A 535 -28.29 2.31 -5.44
C VAL A 535 -28.46 3.73 -5.98
N GLU A 536 -27.92 4.03 -7.18
CA GLU A 536 -28.09 5.32 -7.85
C GLU A 536 -29.57 5.61 -8.12
N ALA A 537 -30.29 4.67 -8.74
CA ALA A 537 -31.73 4.80 -9.04
C ALA A 537 -32.57 4.97 -7.74
N THR A 538 -32.28 4.21 -6.70
CA THR A 538 -32.95 4.33 -5.41
C THR A 538 -32.72 5.69 -4.76
N THR A 539 -31.49 6.18 -4.83
CA THR A 539 -31.09 7.48 -4.25
C THR A 539 -31.77 8.64 -4.95
N GLU A 540 -31.82 8.63 -6.30
CA GLU A 540 -32.50 9.62 -7.12
C GLU A 540 -34.02 9.62 -6.86
N ALA A 541 -34.62 8.44 -6.82
CA ALA A 541 -36.03 8.26 -6.53
C ALA A 541 -36.43 8.76 -5.12
N GLN A 542 -35.59 8.51 -4.11
CA GLN A 542 -35.82 9.00 -2.76
C GLN A 542 -35.74 10.53 -2.69
N GLN A 543 -34.78 11.16 -3.37
CA GLN A 543 -34.70 12.62 -3.48
C GLN A 543 -35.93 13.19 -4.15
N MET A 544 -36.45 12.53 -5.18
CA MET A 544 -37.65 12.96 -5.87
C MET A 544 -38.87 12.88 -4.97
N LEU A 545 -39.03 11.79 -4.20
CA LEU A 545 -40.09 11.67 -3.20
C LEU A 545 -40.04 12.80 -2.18
N ASP A 546 -38.87 13.03 -1.57
CA ASP A 546 -38.67 14.07 -0.56
C ASP A 546 -38.94 15.49 -1.12
N THR A 547 -38.55 15.73 -2.37
CA THR A 547 -38.75 17.03 -3.04
C THR A 547 -40.23 17.24 -3.39
N THR A 548 -40.89 16.20 -3.92
CA THR A 548 -42.30 16.25 -4.29
C THR A 548 -43.20 16.43 -3.06
N GLU A 549 -42.93 15.74 -1.96
CA GLU A 549 -43.65 15.88 -0.69
C GLU A 549 -43.56 17.31 -0.14
N LYS A 550 -42.36 17.88 -0.11
CA LYS A 550 -42.14 19.30 0.28
C LYS A 550 -42.85 20.25 -0.66
N PHE A 551 -42.84 19.97 -1.96
CA PHE A 551 -43.54 20.82 -2.94
C PHE A 551 -45.05 20.80 -2.74
N LEU A 552 -45.66 19.62 -2.57
CA LEU A 552 -47.07 19.44 -2.30
C LEU A 552 -47.49 20.20 -1.03
N SER A 553 -46.72 20.13 0.03
CA SER A 553 -47.01 20.82 1.30
C SER A 553 -46.90 22.34 1.19
N LYS A 554 -45.88 22.84 0.48
CA LYS A 554 -45.56 24.26 0.38
C LYS A 554 -46.48 25.01 -0.61
N HIS A 555 -46.92 24.33 -1.65
CA HIS A 555 -47.64 24.97 -2.77
C HIS A 555 -49.07 24.40 -2.94
N ARG A 556 -49.68 23.92 -1.86
CA ARG A 556 -51.00 23.27 -1.87
C ARG A 556 -52.08 24.13 -2.54
N ASP A 557 -52.04 25.47 -2.39
CA ASP A 557 -53.01 26.42 -2.95
C ASP A 557 -52.97 26.53 -4.49
N PHE A 558 -51.92 26.02 -5.13
CA PHE A 558 -51.75 25.98 -6.59
C PHE A 558 -52.17 24.64 -7.23
N LEU A 559 -52.57 23.65 -6.42
CA LEU A 559 -52.89 22.31 -6.86
C LEU A 559 -54.37 21.98 -6.65
N THR A 560 -54.92 21.23 -7.60
CA THR A 560 -56.25 20.64 -7.42
C THR A 560 -56.18 19.37 -6.55
N ASP A 561 -57.33 18.98 -5.97
CA ASP A 561 -57.37 17.76 -5.15
C ASP A 561 -57.04 16.49 -5.97
N ASP A 562 -57.44 16.45 -7.26
CA ASP A 562 -57.13 15.35 -8.18
C ASP A 562 -55.61 15.28 -8.48
N GLU A 563 -54.93 16.41 -8.69
CA GLU A 563 -53.49 16.46 -8.91
C GLU A 563 -52.72 15.96 -7.67
N VAL A 564 -53.16 16.34 -6.48
CA VAL A 564 -52.56 15.89 -5.24
C VAL A 564 -52.77 14.39 -5.06
N ALA A 565 -53.98 13.91 -5.28
CA ALA A 565 -54.30 12.48 -5.15
C ALA A 565 -53.49 11.61 -6.13
N LEU A 566 -53.43 12.03 -7.39
CA LEU A 566 -52.65 11.34 -8.44
C LEU A 566 -51.15 11.34 -8.11
N THR A 567 -50.60 12.45 -7.62
CA THR A 567 -49.19 12.55 -7.23
C THR A 567 -48.89 11.58 -6.07
N TRP A 568 -49.72 11.54 -5.05
CA TRP A 568 -49.57 10.59 -3.92
C TRP A 568 -49.66 9.13 -4.36
N GLU A 569 -50.52 8.83 -5.34
CA GLU A 569 -50.62 7.48 -5.92
C GLU A 569 -49.27 7.05 -6.52
N HIS A 570 -48.66 7.92 -7.36
CA HIS A 570 -47.37 7.62 -8.00
C HIS A 570 -46.20 7.66 -7.01
N MET A 571 -46.23 8.53 -6.01
CA MET A 571 -45.24 8.49 -4.91
C MET A 571 -45.27 7.18 -4.15
N ASN A 572 -46.48 6.64 -3.88
CA ASN A 572 -46.61 5.33 -3.23
C ASN A 572 -46.07 4.19 -4.12
N LYS A 573 -46.41 4.19 -5.42
CA LYS A 573 -45.87 3.21 -6.39
C LYS A 573 -44.34 3.26 -6.48
N LEU A 574 -43.77 4.46 -6.49
CA LEU A 574 -42.32 4.65 -6.48
C LEU A 574 -41.71 4.13 -5.17
N SER A 575 -42.32 4.40 -4.03
CA SER A 575 -41.89 3.87 -2.73
C SER A 575 -41.94 2.35 -2.68
N GLU A 576 -42.99 1.73 -3.25
CA GLU A 576 -43.09 0.27 -3.40
C GLU A 576 -41.99 -0.31 -4.28
N ALA A 577 -41.67 0.36 -5.42
CA ALA A 577 -40.60 -0.05 -6.31
C ALA A 577 -39.22 0.00 -5.64
N ILE A 578 -38.96 1.04 -4.83
CA ILE A 578 -37.77 1.18 -4.00
C ILE A 578 -37.66 0.02 -3.00
N ASN A 579 -38.75 -0.29 -2.28
CA ASN A 579 -38.78 -1.39 -1.31
C ASN A 579 -38.59 -2.75 -1.96
N ALA A 580 -39.08 -2.93 -3.20
CA ALA A 580 -38.92 -4.14 -3.98
C ALA A 580 -37.49 -4.25 -4.60
N LYS A 581 -36.67 -3.22 -4.53
CA LYS A 581 -35.33 -3.14 -5.16
C LYS A 581 -35.36 -3.44 -6.65
N ASP A 582 -36.41 -3.02 -7.35
CA ASP A 582 -36.61 -3.23 -8.79
C ASP A 582 -36.20 -1.97 -9.55
N LYS A 583 -34.95 -1.96 -10.05
CA LYS A 583 -34.37 -0.81 -10.75
C LYS A 583 -35.21 -0.30 -11.91
N ASP A 584 -35.73 -1.22 -12.76
CA ASP A 584 -36.45 -0.81 -13.97
C ASP A 584 -37.82 -0.21 -13.60
N ARG A 585 -38.46 -0.76 -12.58
CA ARG A 585 -39.68 -0.20 -12.02
C ARG A 585 -39.44 1.14 -11.33
N ILE A 586 -38.33 1.29 -10.59
CA ILE A 586 -37.93 2.58 -9.97
C ILE A 586 -37.79 3.65 -11.05
N HIS A 587 -37.06 3.35 -12.13
CA HIS A 587 -36.83 4.31 -13.22
C HIS A 587 -38.14 4.73 -13.89
N ASN A 588 -39.00 3.77 -14.24
CA ASN A 588 -40.30 4.01 -14.86
C ASN A 588 -41.23 4.86 -13.97
N GLU A 589 -41.37 4.53 -12.68
CA GLU A 589 -42.23 5.28 -11.76
C GLU A 589 -41.65 6.70 -11.45
N THR A 590 -40.34 6.87 -11.51
CA THR A 590 -39.68 8.18 -11.39
C THR A 590 -40.02 9.07 -12.59
N GLU A 591 -39.97 8.55 -13.82
CA GLU A 591 -40.38 9.28 -15.03
C GLU A 591 -41.87 9.65 -14.97
N ILE A 592 -42.74 8.72 -14.58
CA ILE A 592 -44.18 8.97 -14.47
C ILE A 592 -44.45 10.07 -13.43
N LEU A 593 -43.83 10.00 -12.24
CA LEU A 593 -43.99 11.02 -11.20
C LEU A 593 -43.52 12.38 -11.67
N ASN A 594 -42.42 12.45 -12.43
CA ASN A 594 -41.94 13.69 -13.05
C ASN A 594 -42.95 14.28 -14.05
N ASP A 595 -43.50 13.42 -14.92
CA ASP A 595 -44.49 13.88 -15.90
C ASP A 595 -45.81 14.33 -15.26
N VAL A 596 -46.27 13.65 -14.22
CA VAL A 596 -47.46 14.02 -13.45
C VAL A 596 -47.24 15.36 -12.72
N SER A 597 -46.04 15.60 -12.17
CA SER A 597 -45.72 16.81 -11.39
C SER A 597 -45.39 18.05 -12.25
N ARG A 598 -44.92 17.86 -13.48
CA ARG A 598 -44.48 18.95 -14.39
C ARG A 598 -45.54 20.02 -14.59
N PRO A 599 -46.82 19.76 -14.93
CA PRO A 599 -47.78 20.81 -15.26
C PRO A 599 -48.04 21.80 -14.11
N TYR A 600 -48.11 21.32 -12.87
CA TYR A 600 -48.33 22.19 -11.71
C TYR A 600 -47.04 22.83 -11.22
N ALA A 601 -45.88 22.21 -11.40
CA ALA A 601 -44.57 22.81 -11.12
C ALA A 601 -44.34 24.03 -12.04
N GLU A 602 -44.69 23.94 -13.33
CA GLU A 602 -44.65 25.05 -14.28
C GLU A 602 -45.60 26.17 -13.85
N ARG A 603 -46.86 25.89 -13.41
CA ARG A 603 -47.80 26.88 -12.90
C ARG A 603 -47.27 27.65 -11.71
N VAL A 604 -46.63 26.96 -10.74
CA VAL A 604 -46.05 27.61 -9.57
C VAL A 604 -44.86 28.48 -9.96
N MET A 605 -44.03 28.02 -10.90
CA MET A 605 -42.89 28.78 -11.40
C MET A 605 -43.34 30.05 -12.16
N ASP A 606 -44.37 29.94 -12.99
CA ASP A 606 -44.98 31.07 -13.70
C ASP A 606 -45.59 32.09 -12.74
N ALA A 607 -46.26 31.64 -11.67
CA ALA A 607 -46.81 32.50 -10.65
C ALA A 607 -45.71 33.26 -9.88
N ALA A 608 -44.61 32.54 -9.51
CA ALA A 608 -43.47 33.15 -8.85
C ALA A 608 -42.75 34.18 -9.75
N LEU A 609 -42.62 33.91 -11.06
CA LEU A 609 -42.07 34.85 -12.03
C LEU A 609 -42.94 36.10 -12.18
N LYS A 610 -44.27 35.93 -12.26
CA LYS A 610 -45.23 37.07 -12.32
C LYS A 610 -45.14 37.94 -11.07
N ASP A 611 -45.01 37.35 -9.89
CA ASP A 611 -44.84 38.10 -8.64
C ASP A 611 -43.48 38.80 -8.54
N ALA A 612 -42.42 38.17 -8.98
CA ALA A 612 -41.09 38.77 -9.03
C ALA A 612 -40.98 39.92 -10.06
N MET A 613 -41.83 39.91 -11.09
CA MET A 613 -41.91 40.97 -12.11
C MET A 613 -42.88 42.09 -11.76
N LYS A 614 -43.77 41.90 -10.77
CA LYS A 614 -44.65 42.97 -10.25
C LYS A 614 -43.80 44.05 -9.60
N GLY A 615 -43.62 45.18 -10.31
CA GLY A 615 -42.89 46.36 -9.82
C GLY A 615 -41.60 46.69 -10.55
N LYS A 616 -41.14 45.86 -11.51
CA LYS A 616 -40.04 46.21 -12.41
C LYS A 616 -40.60 46.70 -13.75
N LYS A 617 -40.47 48.00 -14.06
CA LYS A 617 -40.65 48.50 -15.42
C LYS A 617 -39.61 47.85 -16.31
N VAL A 618 -40.05 47.09 -17.32
CA VAL A 618 -39.22 46.65 -18.42
C VAL A 618 -38.78 47.90 -19.16
N ILE A 619 -37.51 48.26 -19.08
CA ILE A 619 -36.87 49.29 -19.91
C ILE A 619 -36.42 48.62 -21.19
#